data_86f1891de9ae8513668c102d97fbd871
#
_entry.id   86f1891de9ae8513668c102d97fbd871
#
_cell.length_a   1.000
_cell.length_b   1.000
_cell.length_c   1.000
_cell.angle_alpha   90.00
_cell.angle_beta   90.00
_cell.angle_gamma   90.00
#
_symmetry.space_group_name_H-M   'P 1'
#
loop_
_entity.id
_entity.type
_entity.pdbx_description
1 polymer ?
#
loop_
_entity_poly.entity_id
_entity_poly.type
_entity_poly.pdbx_seq_one_letter_code
_entity_poly.pdbx_strand_id
1 'polypeptide(L)'
;MERNLTHIALFAALIAVLGLIPKLDLAAGVPITAQSLGIMLCGTVLGARRGALAVLLFLALLAAGLPLLAGGRGGIGVFAGPSVGFLVGFPVAAFIIGWIMERTTLTPGLAAVAGSVIGGIGALYVFGIIGMAVILDKTLTEAAFLAMAFLPGDIVKAVLAGLITQSLARMRPASLLSRG
;
A
#
# COMPACT_ATOMS: atom_id res chain seq x y z
N MET A 1 3.98 -2.53 24.66
CA MET A 1 2.70 -2.39 23.95
C MET A 1 2.58 -1.00 23.30
N GLU A 2 2.73 0.06 24.06
CA GLU A 2 2.58 1.46 23.62
C GLU A 2 3.41 1.83 22.36
N ARG A 3 4.69 1.46 22.34
CA ARG A 3 5.57 1.74 21.20
C ARG A 3 5.06 1.13 19.87
N ASN A 4 4.43 -0.03 19.91
CA ASN A 4 3.86 -0.65 18.69
C ASN A 4 2.61 0.09 18.20
N LEU A 5 1.75 0.52 19.11
CA LEU A 5 0.55 1.31 18.78
C LEU A 5 0.94 2.67 18.17
N THR A 6 1.95 3.33 18.73
CA THR A 6 2.46 4.59 18.18
C THR A 6 2.94 4.44 16.74
N HIS A 7 3.70 3.39 16.43
CA HIS A 7 4.17 3.15 15.06
C HIS A 7 3.01 2.82 14.10
N ILE A 8 2.04 2.01 14.53
CA ILE A 8 0.85 1.69 13.74
C ILE A 8 0.07 2.97 13.41
N ALA A 9 -0.18 3.83 14.41
CA ALA A 9 -0.88 5.09 14.20
C ALA A 9 -0.10 6.06 13.30
N LEU A 10 1.23 6.16 13.50
CA LEU A 10 2.09 7.02 12.68
C LEU A 10 2.06 6.62 11.21
N PHE A 11 2.13 5.31 10.92
CA PHE A 11 2.11 4.84 9.53
C PHE A 11 0.72 4.89 8.90
N ALA A 12 -0.35 4.71 9.68
CA ALA A 12 -1.71 5.01 9.21
C ALA A 12 -1.86 6.49 8.83
N ALA A 13 -1.32 7.40 9.64
CA ALA A 13 -1.28 8.82 9.34
C ALA A 13 -0.40 9.14 8.11
N LEU A 14 0.73 8.45 7.93
CA LEU A 14 1.57 8.58 6.73
C LEU A 14 0.78 8.27 5.46
N ILE A 15 -0.01 7.17 5.43
CA ILE A 15 -0.85 6.84 4.29
C ILE A 15 -1.87 7.96 4.02
N ALA A 16 -2.47 8.51 5.07
CA ALA A 16 -3.42 9.61 4.95
C ALA A 16 -2.76 10.88 4.39
N VAL A 17 -1.58 11.26 4.88
CA VAL A 17 -0.82 12.42 4.38
C VAL A 17 -0.42 12.25 2.91
N LEU A 18 -0.04 11.05 2.49
CA LEU A 18 0.22 10.75 1.07
C LEU A 18 -1.03 10.87 0.20
N GLY A 19 -2.22 10.80 0.78
CA GLY A 19 -3.49 11.12 0.11
C GLY A 19 -3.69 12.61 -0.22
N LEU A 20 -2.94 13.51 0.41
CA LEU A 20 -2.96 14.94 0.10
C LEU A 20 -2.18 15.29 -1.17
N ILE A 21 -1.31 14.39 -1.62
CA ILE A 21 -0.58 14.56 -2.88
C ILE A 21 -1.58 14.46 -4.04
N PRO A 22 -1.54 15.41 -5.01
CA PRO A 22 -2.43 15.38 -6.16
C PRO A 22 -2.42 14.01 -6.86
N LYS A 23 -3.60 13.53 -7.16
CA LYS A 23 -3.80 12.27 -7.88
C LYS A 23 -3.81 12.49 -9.40
N LEU A 24 -3.46 11.46 -10.15
CA LEU A 24 -3.69 11.41 -11.59
C LEU A 24 -4.94 10.56 -11.84
N ASP A 25 -6.00 11.21 -12.35
CA ASP A 25 -7.25 10.52 -12.65
C ASP A 25 -7.14 9.74 -13.96
N LEU A 26 -7.52 8.47 -13.94
CA LEU A 26 -7.62 7.62 -15.12
C LEU A 26 -9.08 7.40 -15.51
N ALA A 27 -9.30 7.12 -16.80
CA ALA A 27 -10.65 6.91 -17.36
C ALA A 27 -11.44 5.77 -16.68
N ALA A 28 -10.73 4.79 -16.07
CA ALA A 28 -11.35 3.69 -15.33
C ALA A 28 -11.89 4.06 -13.94
N GLY A 29 -11.79 5.33 -13.52
CA GLY A 29 -12.25 5.78 -12.20
C GLY A 29 -11.39 5.37 -11.02
N VAL A 30 -10.25 4.70 -11.26
CA VAL A 30 -9.24 4.39 -10.23
C VAL A 30 -8.06 5.34 -10.42
N PRO A 31 -7.78 6.26 -9.48
CA PRO A 31 -6.71 7.22 -9.63
C PRO A 31 -5.34 6.62 -9.29
N ILE A 32 -4.28 7.11 -9.94
CA ILE A 32 -2.89 6.89 -9.49
C ILE A 32 -2.63 7.82 -8.32
N THR A 33 -2.23 7.25 -7.18
CA THR A 33 -1.97 8.02 -5.95
C THR A 33 -0.61 7.67 -5.36
N ALA A 34 -0.10 8.52 -4.49
CA ALA A 34 1.10 8.24 -3.71
C ALA A 34 0.84 7.24 -2.54
N GLN A 35 -0.42 6.96 -2.23
CA GLN A 35 -0.79 6.15 -1.05
C GLN A 35 -0.27 4.71 -1.12
N SER A 36 -0.14 4.11 -2.31
CA SER A 36 0.45 2.77 -2.46
C SER A 36 1.91 2.72 -2.00
N LEU A 37 2.67 3.82 -2.11
CA LEU A 37 4.00 3.91 -1.47
C LEU A 37 3.89 3.80 0.06
N GLY A 38 2.91 4.46 0.66
CA GLY A 38 2.65 4.35 2.10
C GLY A 38 2.35 2.91 2.54
N ILE A 39 1.56 2.18 1.74
CA ILE A 39 1.29 0.75 1.96
C ILE A 39 2.59 -0.08 1.89
N MET A 40 3.43 0.17 0.88
CA MET A 40 4.73 -0.49 0.75
C MET A 40 5.62 -0.19 1.96
N LEU A 41 5.68 1.06 2.42
CA LEU A 41 6.46 1.45 3.60
C LEU A 41 5.91 0.84 4.91
N CYS A 42 4.60 0.63 5.04
CA CYS A 42 4.05 -0.10 6.17
C CYS A 42 4.64 -1.51 6.27
N GLY A 43 4.68 -2.25 5.17
CA GLY A 43 5.26 -3.59 5.14
C GLY A 43 6.78 -3.57 5.34
N THR A 44 7.49 -2.73 4.58
CA THR A 44 8.97 -2.72 4.59
C THR A 44 9.56 -2.28 5.92
N VAL A 45 8.94 -1.33 6.61
CA VAL A 45 9.47 -0.76 7.85
C VAL A 45 8.90 -1.46 9.10
N LEU A 46 7.59 -1.66 9.16
CA LEU A 46 6.93 -2.21 10.36
C LEU A 46 6.94 -3.74 10.41
N GLY A 47 7.11 -4.41 9.26
CA GLY A 47 6.96 -5.85 9.14
C GLY A 47 5.51 -6.29 8.89
N ALA A 48 5.29 -7.61 8.81
CA ALA A 48 4.04 -8.19 8.34
C ALA A 48 2.83 -7.76 9.19
N ARG A 49 2.84 -8.11 10.47
CA ARG A 49 1.67 -7.90 11.34
C ARG A 49 1.39 -6.42 11.61
N ARG A 50 2.43 -5.64 11.97
CA ARG A 50 2.26 -4.22 12.30
C ARG A 50 1.93 -3.40 11.06
N GLY A 51 2.54 -3.74 9.90
CA GLY A 51 2.24 -3.11 8.61
C GLY A 51 0.78 -3.31 8.20
N ALA A 52 0.29 -4.54 8.27
CA ALA A 52 -1.12 -4.84 7.99
C ALA A 52 -2.07 -4.12 8.97
N LEU A 53 -1.74 -4.07 10.27
CA LEU A 53 -2.54 -3.37 11.27
C LEU A 53 -2.58 -1.84 11.04
N ALA A 54 -1.47 -1.22 10.60
CA ALA A 54 -1.45 0.20 10.24
C ALA A 54 -2.39 0.49 9.06
N VAL A 55 -2.38 -0.38 8.05
CA VAL A 55 -3.28 -0.27 6.90
C VAL A 55 -4.74 -0.52 7.30
N LEU A 56 -5.02 -1.51 8.13
CA LEU A 56 -6.37 -1.76 8.65
C LEU A 56 -6.89 -0.57 9.47
N LEU A 57 -6.05 0.05 10.29
CA LEU A 57 -6.41 1.28 11.03
C LEU A 57 -6.75 2.41 10.06
N PHE A 58 -5.93 2.63 9.02
CA PHE A 58 -6.22 3.61 7.97
C PHE A 58 -7.56 3.34 7.30
N LEU A 59 -7.85 2.08 6.93
CA LEU A 59 -9.13 1.70 6.30
C LEU A 59 -10.32 1.84 7.25
N ALA A 60 -10.15 1.57 8.54
CA ALA A 60 -11.20 1.77 9.54
C ALA A 60 -11.56 3.25 9.69
N LEU A 61 -10.56 4.13 9.76
CA LEU A 61 -10.76 5.57 9.80
C LEU A 61 -11.41 6.10 8.51
N LEU A 62 -10.98 5.57 7.36
CA LEU A 62 -11.58 5.86 6.06
C LEU A 62 -13.06 5.47 6.02
N ALA A 63 -13.40 4.26 6.48
CA ALA A 63 -14.78 3.76 6.54
C ALA A 63 -15.65 4.56 7.54
N ALA A 64 -15.06 5.05 8.61
CA ALA A 64 -15.71 5.92 9.59
C ALA A 64 -16.04 7.33 9.04
N GLY A 65 -15.65 7.64 7.82
CA GLY A 65 -16.03 8.88 7.14
C GLY A 65 -14.90 9.90 6.97
N LEU A 66 -13.69 9.65 7.48
CA LEU A 66 -12.60 10.59 7.29
C LEU A 66 -12.18 10.65 5.81
N PRO A 67 -11.97 11.85 5.24
CA PRO A 67 -11.65 12.05 3.82
C PRO A 67 -10.16 11.79 3.53
N LEU A 68 -9.72 10.55 3.76
CA LEU A 68 -8.30 10.17 3.76
C LEU A 68 -7.77 9.71 2.40
N LEU A 69 -8.65 9.40 1.43
CA LEU A 69 -8.20 9.06 0.08
C LEU A 69 -7.89 10.31 -0.73
N ALA A 70 -7.02 10.14 -1.72
CA ALA A 70 -6.66 11.20 -2.64
C ALA A 70 -7.89 11.85 -3.29
N GLY A 71 -7.92 13.18 -3.28
CA GLY A 71 -9.07 13.97 -3.68
C GLY A 71 -10.14 14.13 -2.60
N GLY A 72 -9.80 13.90 -1.32
CA GLY A 72 -10.70 14.13 -0.18
C GLY A 72 -11.84 13.13 -0.08
N ARG A 73 -11.71 11.94 -0.67
CA ARG A 73 -12.73 10.90 -0.64
C ARG A 73 -12.65 10.07 0.65
N GLY A 74 -13.80 9.70 1.21
CA GLY A 74 -13.91 8.89 2.42
C GLY A 74 -15.32 8.36 2.62
N GLY A 75 -15.53 7.68 3.75
CA GLY A 75 -16.80 7.04 4.09
C GLY A 75 -16.97 5.68 3.43
N ILE A 76 -18.05 4.98 3.84
CA ILE A 76 -18.34 3.62 3.38
C ILE A 76 -18.52 3.53 1.85
N GLY A 77 -18.97 4.62 1.22
CA GLY A 77 -19.24 4.69 -0.22
C GLY A 77 -17.99 4.44 -1.10
N VAL A 78 -16.78 4.67 -0.59
CA VAL A 78 -15.55 4.41 -1.37
C VAL A 78 -15.33 2.91 -1.61
N PHE A 79 -15.94 2.05 -0.78
CA PHE A 79 -15.88 0.60 -0.92
C PHE A 79 -16.88 0.04 -1.94
N ALA A 80 -17.75 0.88 -2.51
CA ALA A 80 -18.64 0.51 -3.61
C ALA A 80 -18.11 0.93 -5.00
N GLY A 81 -16.94 1.56 -5.06
CA GLY A 81 -16.35 2.04 -6.30
C GLY A 81 -15.28 1.10 -6.88
N PRO A 82 -14.76 1.40 -8.10
CA PRO A 82 -13.78 0.57 -8.80
C PRO A 82 -12.48 0.33 -8.03
N SER A 83 -12.17 1.18 -7.05
CA SER A 83 -10.98 1.05 -6.20
C SER A 83 -11.12 0.00 -5.09
N VAL A 84 -12.31 -0.59 -4.87
CA VAL A 84 -12.58 -1.50 -3.73
C VAL A 84 -11.60 -2.66 -3.65
N GLY A 85 -11.27 -3.28 -4.78
CA GLY A 85 -10.31 -4.38 -4.82
C GLY A 85 -8.94 -3.98 -4.29
N PHE A 86 -8.45 -2.81 -4.66
CA PHE A 86 -7.19 -2.28 -4.14
C PHE A 86 -7.28 -1.99 -2.64
N LEU A 87 -8.38 -1.40 -2.17
CA LEU A 87 -8.56 -1.12 -0.74
C LEU A 87 -8.54 -2.41 0.09
N VAL A 88 -9.25 -3.44 -0.35
CA VAL A 88 -9.25 -4.76 0.31
C VAL A 88 -7.88 -5.43 0.22
N GLY A 89 -7.17 -5.27 -0.90
CA GLY A 89 -5.83 -5.81 -1.12
C GLY A 89 -4.73 -5.12 -0.29
N PHE A 90 -4.91 -3.87 0.14
CA PHE A 90 -3.89 -3.10 0.84
C PHE A 90 -3.33 -3.78 2.11
N PRO A 91 -4.15 -4.30 3.05
CA PRO A 91 -3.62 -5.00 4.22
C PRO A 91 -2.85 -6.28 3.85
N VAL A 92 -3.34 -7.00 2.85
CA VAL A 92 -2.69 -8.22 2.35
C VAL A 92 -1.34 -7.89 1.71
N ALA A 93 -1.29 -6.84 0.89
CA ALA A 93 -0.06 -6.36 0.28
C ALA A 93 0.98 -5.97 1.35
N ALA A 94 0.60 -5.16 2.34
CA ALA A 94 1.48 -4.76 3.44
C ALA A 94 1.98 -5.98 4.24
N PHE A 95 1.10 -6.97 4.48
CA PHE A 95 1.47 -8.20 5.16
C PHE A 95 2.53 -9.00 4.37
N ILE A 96 2.29 -9.23 3.07
CA ILE A 96 3.21 -9.99 2.21
C ILE A 96 4.56 -9.29 2.12
N ILE A 97 4.57 -7.96 1.93
CA ILE A 97 5.80 -7.16 1.89
C ILE A 97 6.58 -7.35 3.20
N GLY A 98 5.91 -7.16 4.33
CA GLY A 98 6.53 -7.31 5.64
C GLY A 98 7.02 -8.74 5.91
N TRP A 99 6.27 -9.75 5.50
CA TRP A 99 6.66 -11.15 5.62
C TRP A 99 7.94 -11.46 4.81
N ILE A 100 8.06 -10.93 3.60
CA ILE A 100 9.28 -11.04 2.80
C ILE A 100 10.44 -10.35 3.50
N MET A 101 10.23 -9.14 4.03
CA MET A 101 11.25 -8.43 4.81
C MET A 101 11.76 -9.24 6.00
N GLU A 102 10.87 -9.89 6.75
CA GLU A 102 11.18 -10.66 7.94
C GLU A 102 11.90 -12.00 7.64
N ARG A 103 11.68 -12.57 6.45
CA ARG A 103 12.16 -13.92 6.09
C ARG A 103 13.40 -13.95 5.19
N THR A 104 13.67 -12.88 4.45
CA THR A 104 14.79 -12.86 3.51
C THR A 104 16.09 -12.39 4.15
N THR A 105 17.22 -12.91 3.67
CA THR A 105 18.56 -12.49 4.05
C THR A 105 19.14 -11.38 3.15
N LEU A 106 18.38 -10.92 2.15
CA LEU A 106 18.78 -9.81 1.28
C LEU A 106 19.01 -8.53 2.07
N THR A 107 19.80 -7.62 1.52
CA THR A 107 19.93 -6.28 2.10
C THR A 107 18.57 -5.61 2.25
N PRO A 108 18.36 -4.76 3.28
CA PRO A 108 17.05 -4.15 3.52
C PRO A 108 16.43 -3.47 2.30
N GLY A 109 17.24 -2.78 1.50
CA GLY A 109 16.78 -2.12 0.27
C GLY A 109 16.29 -3.10 -0.79
N LEU A 110 17.08 -4.15 -1.08
CA LEU A 110 16.69 -5.16 -2.06
C LEU A 110 15.48 -5.97 -1.61
N ALA A 111 15.42 -6.32 -0.32
CA ALA A 111 14.26 -6.99 0.26
C ALA A 111 13.00 -6.13 0.14
N ALA A 112 13.12 -4.82 0.38
CA ALA A 112 12.02 -3.88 0.26
C ALA A 112 11.53 -3.73 -1.18
N VAL A 113 12.43 -3.65 -2.17
CA VAL A 113 12.05 -3.64 -3.59
C VAL A 113 11.35 -4.95 -3.95
N ALA A 114 11.96 -6.11 -3.65
CA ALA A 114 11.39 -7.41 -3.97
C ALA A 114 10.01 -7.61 -3.30
N GLY A 115 9.91 -7.27 -2.01
CA GLY A 115 8.66 -7.32 -1.27
C GLY A 115 7.58 -6.40 -1.88
N SER A 116 7.95 -5.17 -2.24
CA SER A 116 7.04 -4.20 -2.86
C SER A 116 6.58 -4.66 -4.25
N VAL A 117 7.43 -5.28 -5.05
CA VAL A 117 7.04 -5.85 -6.35
C VAL A 117 6.11 -7.04 -6.15
N ILE A 118 6.43 -7.98 -5.26
CA ILE A 118 5.61 -9.19 -5.06
C ILE A 118 4.29 -8.86 -4.36
N GLY A 119 4.34 -8.13 -3.24
CA GLY A 119 3.14 -7.79 -2.45
C GLY A 119 2.41 -6.55 -2.95
N GLY A 120 3.14 -5.46 -3.23
CA GLY A 120 2.57 -4.16 -3.60
C GLY A 120 2.16 -4.04 -5.07
N ILE A 121 2.68 -4.88 -5.95
CA ILE A 121 2.24 -4.99 -7.33
C ILE A 121 1.55 -6.35 -7.52
N GLY A 122 2.27 -7.47 -7.41
CA GLY A 122 1.74 -8.78 -7.72
C GLY A 122 0.45 -9.11 -6.97
N ALA A 123 0.52 -9.24 -5.65
CA ALA A 123 -0.65 -9.60 -4.85
C ALA A 123 -1.73 -8.52 -4.89
N LEU A 124 -1.36 -7.24 -4.81
CA LEU A 124 -2.31 -6.15 -4.83
C LEU A 124 -3.11 -6.08 -6.13
N TYR A 125 -2.47 -6.32 -7.26
CA TYR A 125 -3.14 -6.31 -8.58
C TYR A 125 -4.14 -7.44 -8.73
N VAL A 126 -3.92 -8.60 -8.11
CA VAL A 126 -4.93 -9.68 -8.10
C VAL A 126 -6.24 -9.16 -7.51
N PHE A 127 -6.20 -8.53 -6.33
CA PHE A 127 -7.39 -7.94 -5.72
C PHE A 127 -7.95 -6.77 -6.53
N GLY A 128 -7.09 -5.88 -7.01
CA GLY A 128 -7.46 -4.70 -7.79
C GLY A 128 -8.17 -5.07 -9.09
N ILE A 129 -7.61 -6.00 -9.85
CA ILE A 129 -8.17 -6.47 -11.13
C ILE A 129 -9.52 -7.14 -10.91
N ILE A 130 -9.64 -8.02 -9.91
CA ILE A 130 -10.93 -8.66 -9.58
C ILE A 130 -11.98 -7.61 -9.20
N GLY A 131 -11.62 -6.65 -8.32
CA GLY A 131 -12.54 -5.59 -7.92
C GLY A 131 -12.97 -4.71 -9.08
N MET A 132 -12.03 -4.32 -9.97
CA MET A 132 -12.35 -3.56 -11.17
C MET A 132 -13.25 -4.34 -12.13
N ALA A 133 -12.97 -5.63 -12.35
CA ALA A 133 -13.78 -6.48 -13.21
C ALA A 133 -15.25 -6.53 -12.75
N VAL A 134 -15.45 -6.75 -11.44
CA VAL A 134 -16.79 -6.82 -10.85
C VAL A 134 -17.53 -5.48 -10.88
N ILE A 135 -16.87 -4.40 -10.49
CA ILE A 135 -17.54 -3.09 -10.34
C ILE A 135 -17.79 -2.42 -11.72
N LEU A 136 -16.90 -2.63 -12.69
CA LEU A 136 -17.02 -2.04 -14.02
C LEU A 136 -17.74 -2.94 -15.03
N ASP A 137 -18.21 -4.11 -14.60
CA ASP A 137 -18.82 -5.14 -15.46
C ASP A 137 -17.92 -5.48 -16.69
N LYS A 138 -16.64 -5.78 -16.40
CA LYS A 138 -15.62 -6.08 -17.39
C LYS A 138 -15.06 -7.47 -17.20
N THR A 139 -14.51 -8.02 -18.28
CA THR A 139 -13.72 -9.26 -18.19
C THR A 139 -12.44 -9.02 -17.39
N LEU A 140 -11.89 -10.08 -16.80
CA LEU A 140 -10.60 -10.01 -16.07
C LEU A 140 -9.47 -9.49 -16.97
N THR A 141 -9.49 -9.83 -18.27
CA THR A 141 -8.50 -9.37 -19.23
C THR A 141 -8.59 -7.86 -19.44
N GLU A 142 -9.79 -7.31 -19.65
CA GLU A 142 -9.99 -5.87 -19.78
C GLU A 142 -9.59 -5.11 -18.51
N ALA A 143 -9.99 -5.63 -17.34
CA ALA A 143 -9.60 -5.04 -16.06
C ALA A 143 -8.07 -5.08 -15.85
N ALA A 144 -7.40 -6.16 -16.28
CA ALA A 144 -5.94 -6.25 -16.24
C ALA A 144 -5.28 -5.21 -17.14
N PHE A 145 -5.78 -4.99 -18.36
CA PHE A 145 -5.28 -3.93 -19.24
C PHE A 145 -5.45 -2.54 -18.60
N LEU A 146 -6.58 -2.25 -17.96
CA LEU A 146 -6.76 -0.99 -17.24
C LEU A 146 -5.77 -0.85 -16.08
N ALA A 147 -5.50 -1.93 -15.35
CA ALA A 147 -4.54 -1.94 -14.24
C ALA A 147 -3.09 -1.71 -14.69
N MET A 148 -2.72 -2.07 -15.94
CA MET A 148 -1.37 -1.83 -16.47
C MET A 148 -0.97 -0.34 -16.46
N ALA A 149 -1.94 0.58 -16.49
CA ALA A 149 -1.66 2.02 -16.41
C ALA A 149 -1.02 2.45 -15.07
N PHE A 150 -1.20 1.66 -14.00
CA PHE A 150 -0.58 1.94 -12.70
C PHE A 150 0.86 1.46 -12.61
N LEU A 151 1.22 0.45 -13.42
CA LEU A 151 2.48 -0.31 -13.30
C LEU A 151 3.74 0.56 -13.33
N PRO A 152 3.90 1.53 -14.25
CA PRO A 152 5.10 2.37 -14.27
C PRO A 152 5.27 3.17 -12.97
N GLY A 153 4.17 3.75 -12.46
CA GLY A 153 4.17 4.48 -11.20
C GLY A 153 4.47 3.59 -10.00
N ASP A 154 3.94 2.38 -9.97
CA ASP A 154 4.13 1.45 -8.85
C ASP A 154 5.53 0.83 -8.85
N ILE A 155 6.17 0.65 -10.00
CA ILE A 155 7.59 0.27 -10.09
C ILE A 155 8.47 1.38 -9.47
N VAL A 156 8.23 2.64 -9.81
CA VAL A 156 8.96 3.78 -9.22
C VAL A 156 8.77 3.80 -7.70
N LYS A 157 7.55 3.60 -7.21
CA LYS A 157 7.27 3.54 -5.76
C LYS A 157 7.95 2.35 -5.07
N ALA A 158 8.02 1.19 -5.72
CA ALA A 158 8.74 0.03 -5.19
C ALA A 158 10.25 0.34 -5.02
N VAL A 159 10.86 1.00 -6.00
CA VAL A 159 12.25 1.45 -5.91
C VAL A 159 12.42 2.50 -4.81
N LEU A 160 11.52 3.49 -4.72
CA LEU A 160 11.53 4.49 -3.65
C LEU A 160 11.39 3.85 -2.27
N ALA A 161 10.48 2.89 -2.10
CA ALA A 161 10.35 2.15 -0.85
C ALA A 161 11.66 1.44 -0.48
N GLY A 162 12.35 0.85 -1.45
CA GLY A 162 13.67 0.26 -1.27
C GLY A 162 14.73 1.25 -0.81
N LEU A 163 14.83 2.39 -1.47
CA LEU A 163 15.78 3.45 -1.13
C LEU A 163 15.52 4.03 0.27
N ILE A 164 14.27 4.33 0.59
CA ILE A 164 13.86 4.84 1.90
C ILE A 164 14.18 3.82 2.99
N THR A 165 13.81 2.54 2.78
CA THR A 165 14.05 1.47 3.75
C THR A 165 15.55 1.24 3.96
N GLN A 166 16.36 1.26 2.89
CA GLN A 166 17.81 1.14 2.98
C GLN A 166 18.45 2.31 3.73
N SER A 167 17.98 3.53 3.48
CA SER A 167 18.45 4.73 4.17
C SER A 167 18.09 4.67 5.67
N LEU A 168 16.88 4.24 5.99
CA LEU A 168 16.43 4.05 7.37
C LEU A 168 17.27 2.99 8.09
N ALA A 169 17.56 1.87 7.44
CA ALA A 169 18.41 0.81 7.99
C ALA A 169 19.83 1.29 8.33
N ARG A 170 20.37 2.23 7.54
CA ARG A 170 21.70 2.81 7.78
C ARG A 170 21.71 3.88 8.87
N MET A 171 20.74 4.80 8.85
CA MET A 171 20.70 5.95 9.75
C MET A 171 20.07 5.62 11.10
N ARG A 172 19.06 4.79 11.13
CA ARG A 172 18.27 4.44 12.33
C ARG A 172 17.85 2.97 12.31
N PRO A 173 18.78 2.00 12.44
CA PRO A 173 18.47 0.57 12.34
C PRO A 173 17.39 0.13 13.34
N ALA A 174 17.35 0.71 14.55
CA ALA A 174 16.32 0.41 15.56
C ALA A 174 14.89 0.82 15.17
N SER A 175 14.73 1.64 14.12
CA SER A 175 13.41 2.03 13.58
C SER A 175 12.93 1.09 12.50
N LEU A 176 13.77 0.17 12.00
CA LEU A 176 13.41 -0.83 11.02
C LEU A 176 12.87 -2.08 11.72
N LEU A 177 11.60 -2.02 12.14
CA LEU A 177 10.96 -3.05 12.96
C LEU A 177 10.76 -4.38 12.24
N SER A 178 10.85 -4.39 10.91
CA SER A 178 10.79 -5.59 10.08
C SER A 178 12.06 -6.44 10.14
N ARG A 179 13.13 -5.94 10.78
CA ARG A 179 14.45 -6.58 10.88
C ARG A 179 14.96 -6.70 12.32
N GLY A 180 14.09 -6.42 13.31
CA GLY A 180 14.40 -6.47 14.75
C GLY A 180 13.83 -7.68 15.47
#